data_7733579c2244daced49277664b89a3d7
#
_entry.id   7733579c2244daced49277664b89a3d7
#
_cell.length_a   1.000
_cell.length_b   1.000
_cell.length_c   1.000
_cell.angle_alpha   90.00
_cell.angle_beta   90.00
_cell.angle_gamma   90.00
#
_symmetry.space_group_name_H-M   'P 1'
#
loop_
_entity.id
_entity.type
_entity.pdbx_description
1 polymer ?
#
loop_
_entity_poly.entity_id
_entity_poly.type
_entity_poly.pdbx_seq_one_letter_code
_entity_poly.pdbx_strand_id
1 'polypeptide(L)'
;MLFSSLPFLFYFLPCALGLYFLVPRRLKNAALLLCSLVFYAWGEPRFVLFMAAAILQGYAAARLMERYPTRRRLLLTLSAVLSLGMLAYCKYADFLISGFNAVTGLSVPLLRMALPIGISFYTFQILSYVIDVYRGDAPAQRNLIDLAAYIAMYPQLVAGPIVRYADVAPQLRSRTHTVQDAALGARRFVLGLGKKVLLANVLYELVTVYQQSGQKTVLLTWLYAAAYMLHVYFDFSGYSDMAIGLGRIMGFRFAENFRYPFVSGSLTEFWRRWHISLGSWFRDYVYIPLGGSRVGKARWVRNLVIVWGLTGLWHGAAWNFVAWGLYFAAFLLLEKLFLGRWLKRVPVLGHVYVLLAALFSFVLFDAASVPAALGTAGGLLGLGGLPLWDSGALYYLRSYAPVLALAAVGSTPLPAALCRRIAAGRAGRVLDALEPAALLALLAVCTAFLVSGSANPFLYFRF
;
A
#
# COMPACT_ATOMS: atom_id res chain seq x y z
N MET A 1 -15.77 3.93 1.89
CA MET A 1 -16.17 3.24 0.63
C MET A 1 -14.95 2.54 0.04
N LEU A 2 -15.08 1.32 -0.52
CA LEU A 2 -13.98 0.59 -1.19
C LEU A 2 -14.10 0.73 -2.71
N PHE A 3 -13.00 0.79 -3.45
CA PHE A 3 -13.02 0.81 -4.92
C PHE A 3 -13.62 -0.47 -5.51
N SER A 4 -13.44 -1.60 -4.85
CA SER A 4 -14.03 -2.89 -5.20
C SER A 4 -15.41 -3.09 -4.56
N SER A 5 -16.26 -2.09 -4.51
CA SER A 5 -17.64 -2.20 -4.00
C SER A 5 -18.64 -1.72 -5.04
N LEU A 6 -19.82 -2.34 -5.07
CA LEU A 6 -20.89 -1.96 -5.98
C LEU A 6 -21.31 -0.48 -5.84
N PRO A 7 -21.46 0.07 -4.60
CA PRO A 7 -21.76 1.49 -4.44
C PRO A 7 -20.69 2.41 -5.03
N PHE A 8 -19.42 2.04 -4.95
CA PHE A 8 -18.36 2.82 -5.57
C PHE A 8 -18.42 2.76 -7.10
N LEU A 9 -18.49 1.55 -7.66
CA LEU A 9 -18.39 1.33 -9.10
C LEU A 9 -19.56 1.92 -9.89
N PHE A 10 -20.79 1.76 -9.37
CA PHE A 10 -22.01 2.04 -10.13
C PHE A 10 -22.74 3.32 -9.70
N TYR A 11 -22.44 3.86 -8.52
CA TYR A 11 -23.05 5.12 -8.07
C TYR A 11 -22.02 6.23 -7.91
N PHE A 12 -21.05 6.03 -7.00
CA PHE A 12 -20.11 7.11 -6.69
C PHE A 12 -19.22 7.49 -7.87
N LEU A 13 -18.58 6.51 -8.52
CA LEU A 13 -17.60 6.77 -9.58
C LEU A 13 -18.22 7.47 -10.81
N PRO A 14 -19.37 7.03 -11.35
CA PRO A 14 -20.03 7.75 -12.43
C PRO A 14 -20.43 9.18 -12.06
N CYS A 15 -21.01 9.38 -10.85
CA CYS A 15 -21.38 10.71 -10.38
C CYS A 15 -20.17 11.61 -10.17
N ALA A 16 -19.09 11.09 -9.58
CA ALA A 16 -17.85 11.84 -9.32
C ALA A 16 -17.16 12.25 -10.64
N LEU A 17 -17.04 11.33 -11.59
CA LEU A 17 -16.49 11.63 -12.90
C LEU A 17 -17.40 12.58 -13.70
N GLY A 18 -18.72 12.38 -13.67
CA GLY A 18 -19.70 13.26 -14.28
C GLY A 18 -19.54 14.70 -13.76
N LEU A 19 -19.58 14.89 -12.45
CA LEU A 19 -19.37 16.20 -11.83
C LEU A 19 -18.02 16.80 -12.22
N TYR A 20 -16.94 15.99 -12.12
CA TYR A 20 -15.60 16.45 -12.43
C TYR A 20 -15.44 16.93 -13.89
N PHE A 21 -16.05 16.27 -14.86
CA PHE A 21 -15.95 16.64 -16.27
C PHE A 21 -16.92 17.76 -16.67
N LEU A 22 -18.07 17.88 -16.04
CA LEU A 22 -19.08 18.92 -16.29
C LEU A 22 -18.65 20.30 -15.81
N VAL A 23 -17.90 20.39 -14.71
CA VAL A 23 -17.48 21.70 -14.18
C VAL A 23 -16.38 22.33 -15.03
N PRO A 24 -16.33 23.69 -15.11
CA PRO A 24 -15.28 24.40 -15.80
C PRO A 24 -13.90 24.13 -15.17
N ARG A 25 -12.84 24.33 -15.95
CA ARG A 25 -11.45 24.02 -15.54
C ARG A 25 -11.07 24.63 -14.18
N ARG A 26 -11.55 25.84 -13.87
CA ARG A 26 -11.25 26.55 -12.60
C ARG A 26 -11.86 25.85 -11.37
N LEU A 27 -12.93 25.11 -11.53
CA LEU A 27 -13.63 24.43 -10.43
C LEU A 27 -13.26 22.94 -10.30
N LYS A 28 -12.41 22.40 -11.16
CA LYS A 28 -12.06 20.96 -11.11
C LYS A 28 -11.45 20.50 -9.79
N ASN A 29 -10.60 21.32 -9.18
CA ASN A 29 -10.03 20.98 -7.86
C ASN A 29 -11.07 21.06 -6.73
N ALA A 30 -12.00 22.02 -6.80
CA ALA A 30 -13.12 22.10 -5.86
C ALA A 30 -14.08 20.91 -6.00
N ALA A 31 -14.42 20.52 -7.25
CA ALA A 31 -15.24 19.34 -7.49
C ALA A 31 -14.55 18.06 -7.01
N LEU A 32 -13.24 17.92 -7.27
CA LEU A 32 -12.43 16.79 -6.80
C LEU A 32 -12.42 16.74 -5.26
N LEU A 33 -12.24 17.88 -4.59
CA LEU A 33 -12.29 17.98 -3.13
C LEU A 33 -13.66 17.57 -2.60
N LEU A 34 -14.74 18.08 -3.18
CA LEU A 34 -16.11 17.74 -2.78
C LEU A 34 -16.35 16.24 -2.90
N CYS A 35 -16.05 15.62 -4.05
CA CYS A 35 -16.16 14.19 -4.24
C CYS A 35 -15.30 13.41 -3.23
N SER A 36 -14.09 13.88 -2.94
CA SER A 36 -13.19 13.24 -1.99
C SER A 36 -13.72 13.30 -0.55
N LEU A 37 -14.28 14.42 -0.15
CA LEU A 37 -14.92 14.55 1.15
C LEU A 37 -16.16 13.67 1.29
N VAL A 38 -16.99 13.58 0.25
CA VAL A 38 -18.14 12.65 0.21
C VAL A 38 -17.66 11.20 0.31
N PHE A 39 -16.64 10.82 -0.46
CA PHE A 39 -16.05 9.48 -0.42
C PHE A 39 -15.54 9.11 0.98
N TYR A 40 -14.86 10.05 1.64
CA TYR A 40 -14.30 9.85 2.97
C TYR A 40 -15.40 9.80 4.04
N ALA A 41 -16.33 10.77 4.03
CA ALA A 41 -17.43 10.86 4.96
C ALA A 41 -18.40 9.69 4.89
N TRP A 42 -18.51 9.02 3.73
CA TRP A 42 -19.34 7.83 3.58
C TRP A 42 -18.97 6.70 4.55
N GLY A 43 -17.68 6.52 4.82
CA GLY A 43 -17.20 5.50 5.75
C GLY A 43 -17.03 6.03 7.18
N GLU A 44 -16.57 7.27 7.31
CA GLU A 44 -16.06 7.80 8.57
C GLU A 44 -16.38 9.30 8.74
N PRO A 45 -17.66 9.69 8.90
CA PRO A 45 -18.05 11.10 8.90
C PRO A 45 -17.39 11.91 10.03
N ARG A 46 -17.18 11.30 11.21
CA ARG A 46 -16.55 11.97 12.36
C ARG A 46 -15.10 12.35 12.12
N PHE A 47 -14.37 11.58 11.31
CA PHE A 47 -12.95 11.79 11.05
C PHE A 47 -12.65 12.79 9.93
N VAL A 48 -13.68 13.30 9.24
CA VAL A 48 -13.53 14.45 8.32
C VAL A 48 -12.93 15.65 9.03
N LEU A 49 -13.32 15.88 10.30
CA LEU A 49 -12.78 16.98 11.11
C LEU A 49 -11.28 16.79 11.40
N PHE A 50 -10.83 15.56 11.68
CA PHE A 50 -9.41 15.26 11.88
C PHE A 50 -8.61 15.55 10.61
N MET A 51 -9.11 15.12 9.45
CA MET A 51 -8.47 15.40 8.17
C MET A 51 -8.45 16.91 7.88
N ALA A 52 -9.55 17.62 8.12
CA ALA A 52 -9.61 19.07 7.96
C ALA A 52 -8.62 19.80 8.88
N ALA A 53 -8.54 19.41 10.15
CA ALA A 53 -7.56 19.97 11.10
C ALA A 53 -6.12 19.72 10.63
N ALA A 54 -5.82 18.51 10.13
CA ALA A 54 -4.52 18.15 9.60
C ALA A 54 -4.15 18.98 8.35
N ILE A 55 -5.10 19.19 7.43
CA ILE A 55 -4.92 20.05 6.25
C ILE A 55 -4.66 21.49 6.66
N LEU A 56 -5.49 22.04 7.55
CA LEU A 56 -5.38 23.43 8.00
C LEU A 56 -4.07 23.72 8.71
N GLN A 57 -3.61 22.82 9.61
CA GLN A 57 -2.32 23.00 10.28
C GLN A 57 -1.14 22.95 9.30
N GLY A 58 -1.15 22.01 8.33
CA GLY A 58 -0.10 21.92 7.30
C GLY A 58 -0.08 23.14 6.38
N TYR A 59 -1.27 23.63 5.98
CA TYR A 59 -1.40 24.87 5.22
C TYR A 59 -0.86 26.07 6.00
N ALA A 60 -1.31 26.25 7.24
CA ALA A 60 -0.88 27.37 8.08
C ALA A 60 0.65 27.33 8.33
N ALA A 61 1.20 26.15 8.63
CA ALA A 61 2.64 25.99 8.86
C ALA A 61 3.45 26.42 7.63
N ALA A 62 3.09 25.94 6.44
CA ALA A 62 3.78 26.29 5.20
C ALA A 62 3.69 27.78 4.88
N ARG A 63 2.50 28.39 5.03
CA ARG A 63 2.28 29.84 4.82
C ARG A 63 3.05 30.70 5.82
N LEU A 64 3.08 30.28 7.09
CA LEU A 64 3.84 30.98 8.12
C LEU A 64 5.35 30.86 7.90
N MET A 65 5.86 29.72 7.39
CA MET A 65 7.27 29.58 7.02
C MET A 65 7.69 30.52 5.88
N GLU A 66 6.79 30.76 4.92
CA GLU A 66 7.02 31.73 3.84
C GLU A 66 7.06 33.18 4.42
N ARG A 67 6.16 33.49 5.35
CA ARG A 67 6.04 34.82 5.96
C ARG A 67 7.14 35.13 7.00
N TYR A 68 7.60 34.11 7.76
CA TYR A 68 8.57 34.26 8.84
C TYR A 68 9.78 33.35 8.63
N PRO A 69 10.70 33.69 7.72
CA PRO A 69 11.85 32.85 7.37
C PRO A 69 12.77 32.50 8.56
N THR A 70 12.89 33.39 9.54
CA THR A 70 13.69 33.18 10.75
C THR A 70 13.13 32.12 11.69
N ARG A 71 11.81 31.84 11.62
CA ARG A 71 11.12 30.87 12.47
C ARG A 71 10.81 29.55 11.78
N ARG A 72 11.34 29.31 10.57
CA ARG A 72 11.04 28.12 9.74
C ARG A 72 11.22 26.81 10.50
N ARG A 73 12.34 26.69 11.26
CA ARG A 73 12.64 25.47 12.02
C ARG A 73 11.59 25.21 13.12
N LEU A 74 11.20 26.24 13.86
CA LEU A 74 10.17 26.13 14.88
C LEU A 74 8.83 25.69 14.28
N LEU A 75 8.41 26.32 13.18
CA LEU A 75 7.16 26.04 12.50
C LEU A 75 7.13 24.61 11.92
N LEU A 76 8.26 24.13 11.35
CA LEU A 76 8.41 22.75 10.94
C LEU A 76 8.24 21.79 12.11
N THR A 77 8.94 22.07 13.23
CA THR A 77 8.88 21.20 14.42
C THR A 77 7.46 21.16 14.99
N LEU A 78 6.78 22.29 15.10
CA LEU A 78 5.40 22.34 15.59
C LEU A 78 4.44 21.56 14.67
N SER A 79 4.55 21.75 13.36
CA SER A 79 3.73 21.00 12.40
C SER A 79 4.01 19.49 12.45
N ALA A 80 5.27 19.09 12.57
CA ALA A 80 5.64 17.67 12.71
C ALA A 80 5.10 17.07 14.01
N VAL A 81 5.24 17.78 15.14
CA VAL A 81 4.71 17.35 16.45
C VAL A 81 3.19 17.22 16.41
N LEU A 82 2.47 18.18 15.82
CA LEU A 82 1.01 18.12 15.68
C LEU A 82 0.57 16.95 14.79
N SER A 83 1.21 16.77 13.63
CA SER A 83 0.88 15.69 12.69
C SER A 83 1.16 14.30 13.28
N LEU A 84 2.36 14.12 13.86
CA LEU A 84 2.76 12.85 14.49
C LEU A 84 2.00 12.62 15.80
N GLY A 85 1.71 13.68 16.57
CA GLY A 85 0.91 13.58 17.79
C GLY A 85 -0.52 13.13 17.52
N MET A 86 -1.16 13.65 16.46
CA MET A 86 -2.48 13.20 16.03
C MET A 86 -2.46 11.74 15.56
N LEU A 87 -1.45 11.35 14.80
CA LEU A 87 -1.26 9.97 14.39
C LEU A 87 -1.01 9.06 15.61
N ALA A 88 -0.17 9.50 16.55
CA ALA A 88 0.13 8.76 17.78
C ALA A 88 -1.11 8.58 18.65
N TYR A 89 -1.89 9.60 18.82
CA TYR A 89 -3.14 9.54 19.57
C TYR A 89 -4.14 8.55 18.97
N CYS A 90 -4.34 8.58 17.65
CA CYS A 90 -5.33 7.72 17.00
C CYS A 90 -4.84 6.28 16.82
N LYS A 91 -3.54 6.06 16.58
CA LYS A 91 -3.01 4.74 16.20
C LYS A 91 -2.25 4.04 17.29
N TYR A 92 -1.48 4.76 18.11
CA TYR A 92 -0.51 4.14 19.03
C TYR A 92 -0.86 4.30 20.51
N ALA A 93 -1.89 5.10 20.88
CA ALA A 93 -2.21 5.34 22.29
C ALA A 93 -2.50 4.04 23.04
N ASP A 94 -3.37 3.19 22.53
CA ASP A 94 -3.74 1.93 23.18
C ASP A 94 -2.56 0.94 23.25
N PHE A 95 -1.71 0.91 22.23
CA PHE A 95 -0.49 0.10 22.23
C PHE A 95 0.50 0.56 23.30
N LEU A 96 0.68 1.89 23.46
CA LEU A 96 1.56 2.45 24.49
C LEU A 96 0.99 2.25 25.88
N ILE A 97 -0.33 2.45 26.07
CA ILE A 97 -1.01 2.20 27.36
C ILE A 97 -0.93 0.72 27.73
N SER A 98 -1.16 -0.19 26.79
CA SER A 98 -1.04 -1.63 27.03
C SER A 98 0.39 -2.02 27.43
N GLY A 99 1.39 -1.47 26.75
CA GLY A 99 2.80 -1.66 27.10
C GLY A 99 3.14 -1.11 28.47
N PHE A 100 2.67 0.08 28.80
CA PHE A 100 2.85 0.69 30.12
C PHE A 100 2.20 -0.15 31.23
N ASN A 101 0.96 -0.59 31.04
CA ASN A 101 0.26 -1.46 32.00
C ASN A 101 1.01 -2.79 32.21
N ALA A 102 1.52 -3.38 31.13
CA ALA A 102 2.29 -4.64 31.21
C ALA A 102 3.58 -4.51 32.02
N VAL A 103 4.25 -3.33 31.96
CA VAL A 103 5.52 -3.10 32.69
C VAL A 103 5.28 -2.66 34.13
N THR A 104 4.26 -1.83 34.36
CA THR A 104 4.02 -1.22 35.68
C THR A 104 3.05 -1.99 36.55
N GLY A 105 2.27 -2.92 35.98
CA GLY A 105 1.17 -3.61 36.68
C GLY A 105 -0.06 -2.71 36.94
N LEU A 106 -0.07 -1.47 36.40
CA LEU A 106 -1.22 -0.57 36.51
C LEU A 106 -2.31 -0.97 35.50
N SER A 107 -3.53 -0.49 35.72
CA SER A 107 -4.70 -0.74 34.90
C SER A 107 -5.24 0.56 34.29
N VAL A 108 -4.38 1.31 33.60
CA VAL A 108 -4.81 2.52 32.89
C VAL A 108 -5.78 2.11 31.79
N PRO A 109 -6.99 2.72 31.71
CA PRO A 109 -7.99 2.34 30.70
C PRO A 109 -7.53 2.68 29.30
N LEU A 110 -7.82 1.78 28.34
CA LEU A 110 -7.59 2.01 26.91
C LEU A 110 -8.57 3.04 26.36
N LEU A 111 -8.11 3.85 25.43
CA LEU A 111 -8.95 4.88 24.77
C LEU A 111 -9.97 4.28 23.80
N ARG A 112 -9.67 3.11 23.23
CA ARG A 112 -10.47 2.39 22.24
C ARG A 112 -10.90 3.28 21.07
N MET A 113 -9.97 4.18 20.66
CA MET A 113 -10.21 5.07 19.54
C MET A 113 -10.24 4.28 18.23
N ALA A 114 -11.30 4.45 17.44
CA ALA A 114 -11.32 3.90 16.09
C ALA A 114 -10.25 4.62 15.23
N LEU A 115 -9.52 3.86 14.42
CA LEU A 115 -8.47 4.40 13.58
C LEU A 115 -9.07 5.11 12.36
N PRO A 116 -8.84 6.43 12.16
CA PRO A 116 -9.32 7.12 10.98
C PRO A 116 -8.70 6.54 9.71
N ILE A 117 -9.54 6.14 8.76
CA ILE A 117 -9.09 5.58 7.49
C ILE A 117 -8.13 6.57 6.80
N GLY A 118 -6.97 6.07 6.36
CA GLY A 118 -5.98 6.87 5.63
C GLY A 118 -5.17 7.85 6.48
N ILE A 119 -5.31 7.89 7.82
CA ILE A 119 -4.56 8.83 8.67
C ILE A 119 -3.04 8.71 8.47
N SER A 120 -2.52 7.50 8.33
CA SER A 120 -1.10 7.26 8.07
C SER A 120 -0.65 7.85 6.74
N PHE A 121 -1.51 7.79 5.70
CA PHE A 121 -1.23 8.30 4.37
C PHE A 121 -1.26 9.83 4.32
N TYR A 122 -2.36 10.47 4.77
CA TYR A 122 -2.42 11.92 4.73
C TYR A 122 -1.46 12.60 5.72
N THR A 123 -1.10 11.95 6.82
CA THR A 123 -0.03 12.44 7.69
C THR A 123 1.31 12.49 6.95
N PHE A 124 1.66 11.45 6.20
CA PHE A 124 2.89 11.43 5.40
C PHE A 124 2.85 12.45 4.25
N GLN A 125 1.70 12.67 3.64
CA GLN A 125 1.54 13.72 2.62
C GLN A 125 1.75 15.11 3.20
N ILE A 126 1.16 15.41 4.36
CA ILE A 126 1.32 16.70 5.04
C ILE A 126 2.76 16.90 5.49
N LEU A 127 3.37 15.88 6.12
CA LEU A 127 4.77 15.95 6.55
C LEU A 127 5.71 16.21 5.36
N SER A 128 5.55 15.46 4.25
CA SER A 128 6.38 15.68 3.06
C SER A 128 6.17 17.09 2.50
N TYR A 129 4.92 17.56 2.41
CA TYR A 129 4.62 18.93 1.96
C TYR A 129 5.32 19.99 2.82
N VAL A 130 5.19 19.91 4.13
CA VAL A 130 5.75 20.90 5.06
C VAL A 130 7.29 20.84 5.05
N ILE A 131 7.87 19.63 4.95
CA ILE A 131 9.32 19.44 4.84
C ILE A 131 9.84 19.98 3.51
N ASP A 132 9.15 19.72 2.39
CA ASP A 132 9.56 20.21 1.06
C ASP A 132 9.53 21.75 0.99
N VAL A 133 8.50 22.38 1.61
CA VAL A 133 8.45 23.85 1.75
C VAL A 133 9.60 24.36 2.62
N TYR A 134 9.91 23.69 3.72
CA TYR A 134 11.05 24.05 4.58
C TYR A 134 12.38 23.97 3.84
N ARG A 135 12.60 22.94 3.03
CA ARG A 135 13.80 22.74 2.21
C ARG A 135 13.90 23.69 1.02
N GLY A 136 12.76 24.26 0.60
CA GLY A 136 12.67 25.05 -0.62
C GLY A 136 12.45 24.20 -1.87
N ASP A 137 12.19 22.91 -1.73
CA ASP A 137 11.92 21.97 -2.83
C ASP A 137 10.55 22.21 -3.46
N ALA A 138 9.61 22.83 -2.71
CA ALA A 138 8.29 23.22 -3.18
C ALA A 138 7.87 24.59 -2.61
N PRO A 139 7.12 25.42 -3.37
CA PRO A 139 6.54 26.64 -2.84
C PRO A 139 5.36 26.33 -1.91
N ALA A 140 5.14 27.18 -0.91
CA ALA A 140 3.95 27.10 -0.08
C ALA A 140 2.69 27.31 -0.93
N GLN A 141 1.72 26.40 -0.83
CA GLN A 141 0.45 26.52 -1.55
C GLN A 141 -0.37 27.69 -1.01
N ARG A 142 -0.82 28.57 -1.93
CA ARG A 142 -1.60 29.76 -1.57
C ARG A 142 -3.10 29.48 -1.55
N ASN A 143 -3.56 28.49 -2.31
CA ASN A 143 -4.97 28.11 -2.38
C ASN A 143 -5.24 26.91 -1.47
N LEU A 144 -6.03 27.11 -0.42
CA LEU A 144 -6.39 26.03 0.51
C LEU A 144 -7.17 24.90 -0.16
N ILE A 145 -8.03 25.22 -1.17
CA ILE A 145 -8.80 24.21 -1.90
C ILE A 145 -7.86 23.27 -2.65
N ASP A 146 -6.81 23.81 -3.28
CA ASP A 146 -5.84 22.99 -4.04
C ASP A 146 -5.05 22.07 -3.10
N LEU A 147 -4.64 22.58 -1.92
CA LEU A 147 -3.95 21.74 -0.94
C LEU A 147 -4.88 20.67 -0.37
N ALA A 148 -6.12 21.05 -0.02
CA ALA A 148 -7.12 20.13 0.49
C ALA A 148 -7.48 19.06 -0.58
N ALA A 149 -7.64 19.46 -1.84
CA ALA A 149 -7.88 18.54 -2.95
C ALA A 149 -6.72 17.54 -3.11
N TYR A 150 -5.46 17.98 -2.97
CA TYR A 150 -4.30 17.09 -3.01
C TYR A 150 -4.30 16.07 -1.87
N ILE A 151 -4.51 16.53 -0.62
CA ILE A 151 -4.42 15.66 0.56
C ILE A 151 -5.62 14.71 0.64
N ALA A 152 -6.82 15.20 0.38
CA ALA A 152 -8.05 14.42 0.47
C ALA A 152 -8.36 13.57 -0.77
N MET A 153 -7.59 13.68 -1.84
CA MET A 153 -7.86 13.08 -3.16
C MET A 153 -8.22 11.59 -3.07
N TYR A 154 -9.49 11.25 -3.32
CA TYR A 154 -10.02 9.90 -3.09
C TYR A 154 -9.28 8.78 -3.82
N PRO A 155 -8.69 8.95 -5.03
CA PRO A 155 -7.94 7.87 -5.66
C PRO A 155 -6.71 7.41 -4.87
N GLN A 156 -6.06 8.30 -4.12
CA GLN A 156 -4.84 7.97 -3.37
C GLN A 156 -5.04 7.83 -1.86
N LEU A 157 -6.12 8.40 -1.30
CA LEU A 157 -6.28 8.65 0.14
C LEU A 157 -6.20 7.39 1.01
N VAL A 158 -6.78 6.28 0.58
CA VAL A 158 -6.93 5.08 1.43
C VAL A 158 -5.72 4.15 1.35
N ALA A 159 -5.28 3.78 0.15
CA ALA A 159 -4.13 2.91 -0.09
C ALA A 159 -3.52 3.09 -1.50
N GLY A 160 -3.68 4.27 -2.08
CA GLY A 160 -2.98 4.62 -3.32
C GLY A 160 -1.47 4.79 -3.09
N PRO A 161 -0.69 5.07 -4.14
CA PRO A 161 0.69 5.49 -3.97
C PRO A 161 0.77 6.73 -3.08
N ILE A 162 1.75 6.80 -2.18
CA ILE A 162 2.03 8.01 -1.40
C ILE A 162 2.60 9.06 -2.36
N VAL A 163 1.72 9.94 -2.83
CA VAL A 163 2.08 10.98 -3.79
C VAL A 163 2.62 12.19 -3.04
N ARG A 164 3.73 12.75 -3.50
CA ARG A 164 4.32 13.96 -2.92
C ARG A 164 3.69 15.20 -3.51
N TYR A 165 3.65 16.27 -2.73
CA TYR A 165 3.14 17.54 -3.22
C TYR A 165 3.93 18.07 -4.42
N ALA A 166 5.25 17.99 -4.39
CA ALA A 166 6.12 18.42 -5.49
C ALA A 166 5.77 17.75 -6.83
N ASP A 167 5.38 16.47 -6.82
CA ASP A 167 5.03 15.71 -8.03
C ASP A 167 3.67 16.13 -8.62
N VAL A 168 2.75 16.61 -7.77
CA VAL A 168 1.36 16.91 -8.15
C VAL A 168 1.09 18.41 -8.28
N ALA A 169 1.86 19.25 -7.61
CA ALA A 169 1.65 20.70 -7.61
C ALA A 169 1.53 21.33 -9.02
N PRO A 170 2.35 20.96 -10.03
CA PRO A 170 2.16 21.45 -11.41
C PRO A 170 0.82 20.99 -12.00
N GLN A 171 0.39 19.76 -11.68
CA GLN A 171 -0.82 19.13 -12.20
C GLN A 171 -2.09 19.70 -11.54
N LEU A 172 -2.00 20.19 -10.31
CA LEU A 172 -3.10 20.92 -9.66
C LEU A 172 -3.36 22.26 -10.34
N ARG A 173 -2.32 22.93 -10.85
CA ARG A 173 -2.43 24.21 -11.55
C ARG A 173 -2.92 24.05 -13.00
N SER A 174 -2.34 23.08 -13.72
CA SER A 174 -2.67 22.82 -15.10
C SER A 174 -2.51 21.34 -15.40
N ARG A 175 -3.56 20.72 -15.93
CA ARG A 175 -3.56 19.35 -16.42
C ARG A 175 -4.40 19.21 -17.69
N THR A 176 -3.99 18.28 -18.52
CA THR A 176 -4.67 17.96 -19.77
C THR A 176 -5.53 16.71 -19.59
N HIS A 177 -6.64 16.68 -20.31
CA HIS A 177 -7.53 15.53 -20.35
C HIS A 177 -7.64 15.11 -21.80
N THR A 178 -7.21 13.88 -22.11
CA THR A 178 -7.32 13.29 -23.45
C THR A 178 -8.15 12.01 -23.38
N VAL A 179 -8.84 11.67 -24.44
CA VAL A 179 -9.58 10.42 -24.57
C VAL A 179 -8.63 9.23 -24.41
N GLN A 180 -7.41 9.35 -24.95
CA GLN A 180 -6.39 8.33 -24.83
C GLN A 180 -5.97 8.08 -23.38
N ASP A 181 -5.73 9.15 -22.59
CA ASP A 181 -5.40 8.99 -21.17
C ASP A 181 -6.58 8.42 -20.37
N ALA A 182 -7.81 8.81 -20.71
CA ALA A 182 -9.01 8.26 -20.11
C ALA A 182 -9.15 6.75 -20.41
N ALA A 183 -8.96 6.33 -21.65
CA ALA A 183 -9.01 4.93 -22.06
C ALA A 183 -7.94 4.09 -21.36
N LEU A 184 -6.69 4.57 -21.33
CA LEU A 184 -5.58 3.89 -20.64
C LEU A 184 -5.79 3.85 -19.11
N GLY A 185 -6.41 4.89 -18.56
CA GLY A 185 -6.79 4.94 -17.15
C GLY A 185 -7.88 3.93 -16.81
N ALA A 186 -8.93 3.86 -17.63
CA ALA A 186 -10.04 2.90 -17.48
C ALA A 186 -9.54 1.46 -17.62
N ARG A 187 -8.71 1.18 -18.63
CA ARG A 187 -8.02 -0.11 -18.78
C ARG A 187 -7.29 -0.51 -17.51
N ARG A 188 -6.47 0.38 -16.98
CA ARG A 188 -5.68 0.10 -15.77
C ARG A 188 -6.57 -0.11 -14.56
N PHE A 189 -7.63 0.65 -14.41
CA PHE A 189 -8.61 0.50 -13.34
C PHE A 189 -9.27 -0.89 -13.38
N VAL A 190 -9.77 -1.32 -14.55
CA VAL A 190 -10.45 -2.61 -14.70
C VAL A 190 -9.48 -3.78 -14.46
N LEU A 191 -8.24 -3.70 -14.95
CA LEU A 191 -7.22 -4.71 -14.66
C LEU A 191 -6.86 -4.76 -13.17
N GLY A 192 -6.78 -3.60 -12.49
CA GLY A 192 -6.59 -3.51 -11.04
C GLY A 192 -7.75 -4.13 -10.27
N LEU A 193 -8.99 -3.88 -10.71
CA LEU A 193 -10.19 -4.51 -10.14
C LEU A 193 -10.16 -6.03 -10.30
N GLY A 194 -9.77 -6.54 -11.48
CA GLY A 194 -9.57 -7.98 -11.72
C GLY A 194 -8.56 -8.61 -10.78
N LYS A 195 -7.41 -7.96 -10.58
CA LYS A 195 -6.40 -8.40 -9.58
C LYS A 195 -6.99 -8.50 -8.18
N LYS A 196 -7.77 -7.51 -7.76
CA LYS A 196 -8.38 -7.45 -6.44
C LYS A 196 -9.46 -8.51 -6.27
N VAL A 197 -10.40 -8.58 -7.20
CA VAL A 197 -11.61 -9.41 -7.04
C VAL A 197 -11.33 -10.89 -7.37
N LEU A 198 -10.66 -11.16 -8.48
CA LEU A 198 -10.51 -12.53 -8.98
C LEU A 198 -9.27 -13.26 -8.45
N LEU A 199 -8.24 -12.51 -8.03
CA LEU A 199 -7.04 -13.14 -7.48
C LEU A 199 -6.94 -12.93 -5.96
N ALA A 200 -6.91 -11.67 -5.50
CA ALA A 200 -6.68 -11.41 -4.08
C ALA A 200 -7.81 -11.95 -3.19
N ASN A 201 -9.07 -11.69 -3.53
CA ASN A 201 -10.20 -12.15 -2.70
C ASN A 201 -10.26 -13.68 -2.67
N VAL A 202 -10.10 -14.35 -3.81
CA VAL A 202 -10.14 -15.82 -3.88
C VAL A 202 -8.97 -16.46 -3.11
N LEU A 203 -7.77 -15.87 -3.19
CA LEU A 203 -6.62 -16.32 -2.39
C LEU A 203 -6.86 -16.13 -0.88
N TYR A 204 -7.59 -15.07 -0.50
CA TYR A 204 -7.93 -14.84 0.90
C TYR A 204 -8.92 -15.87 1.46
N GLU A 205 -9.79 -16.45 0.63
CA GLU A 205 -10.63 -17.57 1.05
C GLU A 205 -9.79 -18.75 1.54
N LEU A 206 -8.72 -19.09 0.82
CA LEU A 206 -7.78 -20.15 1.25
C LEU A 206 -7.07 -19.79 2.57
N VAL A 207 -6.73 -18.51 2.77
CA VAL A 207 -6.21 -18.01 4.06
C VAL A 207 -7.22 -18.24 5.18
N THR A 208 -8.49 -17.93 4.93
CA THR A 208 -9.58 -18.11 5.90
C THR A 208 -9.78 -19.59 6.23
N VAL A 209 -9.72 -20.47 5.24
CA VAL A 209 -9.74 -21.94 5.45
C VAL A 209 -8.66 -22.38 6.43
N TYR A 210 -7.42 -21.93 6.23
CA TYR A 210 -6.33 -22.27 7.15
C TYR A 210 -6.56 -21.72 8.56
N GLN A 211 -7.04 -20.47 8.68
CA GLN A 211 -7.29 -19.83 9.98
C GLN A 211 -8.39 -20.53 10.76
N GLN A 212 -9.42 -21.06 10.06
CA GLN A 212 -10.55 -21.76 10.66
C GLN A 212 -10.32 -23.28 10.85
N SER A 213 -9.28 -23.85 10.22
CA SER A 213 -8.99 -25.27 10.33
C SER A 213 -8.56 -25.65 11.75
N GLY A 214 -9.27 -26.61 12.33
CA GLY A 214 -8.91 -27.24 13.63
C GLY A 214 -7.71 -28.18 13.51
N GLN A 215 -7.50 -28.80 12.35
CA GLN A 215 -6.34 -29.66 12.05
C GLN A 215 -5.49 -29.01 10.97
N LYS A 216 -4.20 -28.86 11.28
CA LYS A 216 -3.24 -28.27 10.37
C LYS A 216 -2.25 -29.33 9.88
N THR A 217 -1.86 -29.23 8.64
CA THR A 217 -0.81 -30.05 8.04
C THR A 217 0.31 -29.15 7.50
N VAL A 218 1.49 -29.72 7.26
CA VAL A 218 2.60 -28.98 6.63
C VAL A 218 2.15 -28.43 5.27
N LEU A 219 1.49 -29.26 4.45
CA LEU A 219 0.98 -28.84 3.13
C LEU A 219 0.00 -27.67 3.23
N LEU A 220 -1.00 -27.74 4.14
CA LEU A 220 -1.98 -26.67 4.31
C LEU A 220 -1.32 -25.38 4.80
N THR A 221 -0.29 -25.47 5.64
CA THR A 221 0.49 -24.31 6.12
C THR A 221 1.29 -23.66 4.97
N TRP A 222 1.87 -24.44 4.04
CA TRP A 222 2.50 -23.89 2.84
C TRP A 222 1.51 -23.25 1.89
N LEU A 223 0.34 -23.87 1.70
CA LEU A 223 -0.74 -23.29 0.88
C LEU A 223 -1.20 -21.95 1.44
N TYR A 224 -1.40 -21.86 2.76
CA TYR A 224 -1.73 -20.61 3.45
C TYR A 224 -0.65 -19.54 3.22
N ALA A 225 0.62 -19.87 3.49
CA ALA A 225 1.70 -18.89 3.39
C ALA A 225 1.87 -18.35 1.97
N ALA A 226 1.78 -19.23 0.96
CA ALA A 226 1.83 -18.84 -0.45
C ALA A 226 0.60 -18.02 -0.86
N ALA A 227 -0.60 -18.44 -0.46
CA ALA A 227 -1.84 -17.72 -0.74
C ALA A 227 -1.83 -16.33 -0.09
N TYR A 228 -1.40 -16.20 1.17
CA TYR A 228 -1.34 -14.92 1.86
C TYR A 228 -0.31 -13.96 1.21
N MET A 229 0.88 -14.45 0.87
CA MET A 229 1.89 -13.65 0.17
C MET A 229 1.37 -13.11 -1.16
N LEU A 230 0.71 -13.94 -1.96
CA LEU A 230 0.12 -13.54 -3.24
C LEU A 230 -1.12 -12.65 -3.04
N HIS A 231 -1.96 -12.94 -2.04
CA HIS A 231 -3.10 -12.11 -1.65
C HIS A 231 -2.66 -10.67 -1.37
N VAL A 232 -1.70 -10.47 -0.47
CA VAL A 232 -1.20 -9.12 -0.12
C VAL A 232 -0.69 -8.38 -1.36
N TYR A 233 0.02 -9.07 -2.23
CA TYR A 233 0.50 -8.47 -3.48
C TYR A 233 -0.63 -8.03 -4.40
N PHE A 234 -1.58 -8.91 -4.68
CA PHE A 234 -2.67 -8.60 -5.61
C PHE A 234 -3.70 -7.64 -5.02
N ASP A 235 -3.95 -7.71 -3.72
CA ASP A 235 -4.81 -6.76 -3.01
C ASP A 235 -4.26 -5.34 -3.14
N PHE A 236 -2.99 -5.16 -2.80
CA PHE A 236 -2.39 -3.84 -2.78
C PHE A 236 -1.99 -3.35 -4.18
N SER A 237 -1.41 -4.20 -5.04
CA SER A 237 -1.08 -3.78 -6.41
C SER A 237 -2.34 -3.52 -7.24
N GLY A 238 -3.41 -4.28 -7.02
CA GLY A 238 -4.71 -4.05 -7.65
C GLY A 238 -5.30 -2.70 -7.25
N TYR A 239 -5.29 -2.38 -5.96
CA TYR A 239 -5.73 -1.07 -5.47
C TYR A 239 -4.87 0.06 -6.04
N SER A 240 -3.54 -0.09 -6.04
CA SER A 240 -2.62 0.90 -6.62
C SER A 240 -2.88 1.11 -8.12
N ASP A 241 -3.17 0.04 -8.87
CA ASP A 241 -3.52 0.15 -10.30
C ASP A 241 -4.85 0.89 -10.51
N MET A 242 -5.87 0.60 -9.68
CA MET A 242 -7.14 1.34 -9.71
C MET A 242 -6.91 2.84 -9.40
N ALA A 243 -6.11 3.15 -8.38
CA ALA A 243 -5.78 4.52 -7.99
C ALA A 243 -5.05 5.29 -9.11
N ILE A 244 -4.03 4.67 -9.71
CA ILE A 244 -3.27 5.26 -10.83
C ILE A 244 -4.16 5.43 -12.05
N GLY A 245 -5.03 4.44 -12.32
CA GLY A 245 -6.01 4.50 -13.42
C GLY A 245 -6.98 5.68 -13.25
N LEU A 246 -7.58 5.83 -12.07
CA LEU A 246 -8.47 6.96 -11.76
C LEU A 246 -7.74 8.31 -11.84
N GLY A 247 -6.53 8.39 -11.28
CA GLY A 247 -5.71 9.58 -11.41
C GLY A 247 -5.51 9.96 -12.88
N ARG A 248 -5.19 8.98 -13.73
CA ARG A 248 -4.96 9.21 -15.15
C ARG A 248 -6.20 9.69 -15.89
N ILE A 249 -7.39 9.14 -15.59
CA ILE A 249 -8.67 9.62 -16.13
C ILE A 249 -8.87 11.10 -15.81
N MET A 250 -8.52 11.53 -14.60
CA MET A 250 -8.65 12.91 -14.14
C MET A 250 -7.47 13.82 -14.49
N GLY A 251 -6.53 13.35 -15.33
CA GLY A 251 -5.38 14.10 -15.81
C GLY A 251 -4.20 14.15 -14.84
N PHE A 252 -4.19 13.30 -13.80
CA PHE A 252 -3.05 13.15 -12.88
C PHE A 252 -2.18 11.96 -13.27
N ARG A 253 -0.86 12.09 -13.08
CA ARG A 253 0.11 11.03 -13.29
C ARG A 253 0.76 10.67 -11.97
N PHE A 254 0.30 9.59 -11.37
CA PHE A 254 0.87 9.03 -10.14
C PHE A 254 2.02 8.08 -10.47
N ALA A 255 2.99 7.99 -9.55
CA ALA A 255 4.12 7.09 -9.68
C ALA A 255 3.69 5.61 -9.52
N GLU A 256 4.46 4.71 -10.15
CA GLU A 256 4.29 3.27 -9.96
C GLU A 256 4.60 2.87 -8.52
N ASN A 257 3.76 1.98 -7.96
CA ASN A 257 3.95 1.48 -6.60
C ASN A 257 4.50 0.04 -6.56
N PHE A 258 4.29 -0.74 -7.63
CA PHE A 258 4.76 -2.11 -7.78
C PHE A 258 5.35 -2.37 -9.16
N ARG A 259 6.47 -3.12 -9.21
CA ARG A 259 7.12 -3.54 -10.47
C ARG A 259 7.58 -4.98 -10.39
N TYR A 260 6.63 -5.93 -10.28
CA TYR A 260 6.91 -7.37 -10.22
C TYR A 260 7.96 -7.74 -9.15
N PRO A 261 7.68 -7.52 -7.86
CA PRO A 261 8.70 -7.66 -6.80
C PRO A 261 9.20 -9.09 -6.63
N PHE A 262 8.41 -10.10 -6.93
CA PHE A 262 8.76 -11.52 -6.72
C PHE A 262 9.75 -12.09 -7.73
N VAL A 263 10.08 -11.34 -8.80
CA VAL A 263 11.17 -11.73 -9.72
C VAL A 263 12.54 -11.14 -9.31
N SER A 264 12.65 -10.57 -8.13
CA SER A 264 13.89 -9.98 -7.63
C SER A 264 14.91 -11.05 -7.24
N GLY A 265 16.19 -10.79 -7.51
CA GLY A 265 17.29 -11.65 -7.08
C GLY A 265 17.91 -11.26 -5.73
N SER A 266 17.39 -10.20 -5.07
CA SER A 266 17.83 -9.74 -3.77
C SER A 266 16.72 -8.97 -3.05
N LEU A 267 16.74 -8.90 -1.72
CA LEU A 267 15.78 -8.10 -0.95
C LEU A 267 15.96 -6.60 -1.18
N THR A 268 17.19 -6.16 -1.46
CA THR A 268 17.44 -4.77 -1.88
C THR A 268 16.70 -4.46 -3.18
N GLU A 269 16.67 -5.36 -4.13
CA GLU A 269 15.90 -5.22 -5.38
C GLU A 269 14.40 -5.36 -5.12
N PHE A 270 13.98 -6.32 -4.30
CA PHE A 270 12.58 -6.51 -3.92
C PHE A 270 11.96 -5.20 -3.41
N TRP A 271 12.61 -4.50 -2.48
CA TRP A 271 12.12 -3.24 -1.92
C TRP A 271 12.17 -2.04 -2.89
N ARG A 272 12.94 -2.12 -3.96
CA ARG A 272 12.87 -1.17 -5.08
C ARG A 272 11.69 -1.40 -6.01
N ARG A 273 11.02 -2.56 -5.88
CA ARG A 273 9.90 -3.00 -6.71
C ARG A 273 8.60 -3.15 -5.93
N TRP A 274 8.68 -3.24 -4.61
CA TRP A 274 7.57 -3.36 -3.66
C TRP A 274 7.33 -2.03 -2.95
N HIS A 275 6.06 -1.56 -2.96
CA HIS A 275 5.63 -0.34 -2.25
C HIS A 275 6.61 0.83 -2.43
N ILE A 276 6.91 1.14 -3.69
CA ILE A 276 7.98 2.07 -4.12
C ILE A 276 7.76 3.45 -3.48
N SER A 277 6.51 3.91 -3.39
CA SER A 277 6.16 5.21 -2.82
C SER A 277 6.54 5.32 -1.33
N LEU A 278 6.25 4.28 -0.52
CA LEU A 278 6.63 4.23 0.89
C LEU A 278 8.16 4.17 1.05
N GLY A 279 8.82 3.29 0.30
CA GLY A 279 10.28 3.16 0.31
C GLY A 279 10.99 4.46 -0.05
N SER A 280 10.49 5.18 -1.06
CA SER A 280 11.03 6.48 -1.45
C SER A 280 10.76 7.56 -0.40
N TRP A 281 9.58 7.54 0.27
CA TRP A 281 9.27 8.46 1.34
C TRP A 281 10.23 8.29 2.53
N PHE A 282 10.39 7.07 3.05
CA PHE A 282 11.33 6.80 4.14
C PHE A 282 12.77 7.09 3.77
N ARG A 283 13.18 6.83 2.52
CA ARG A 283 14.52 7.19 2.03
C ARG A 283 14.76 8.68 2.12
N ASP A 284 13.84 9.51 1.61
CA ASP A 284 14.09 10.93 1.38
C ASP A 284 13.79 11.79 2.62
N TYR A 285 12.87 11.34 3.48
CA TYR A 285 12.48 12.10 4.68
C TYR A 285 13.06 11.55 5.99
N VAL A 286 13.59 10.32 6.01
CA VAL A 286 14.20 9.73 7.20
C VAL A 286 15.62 9.28 6.96
N TYR A 287 15.87 8.38 5.98
CA TYR A 287 17.19 7.77 5.81
C TYR A 287 18.27 8.77 5.39
N ILE A 288 18.01 9.60 4.38
CA ILE A 288 18.95 10.62 3.90
C ILE A 288 19.23 11.67 4.98
N PRO A 289 18.23 12.25 5.68
CA PRO A 289 18.49 13.19 6.80
C PRO A 289 19.30 12.60 7.95
N LEU A 290 19.24 11.31 8.21
CA LEU A 290 20.07 10.62 9.20
C LEU A 290 21.52 10.39 8.72
N GLY A 291 21.86 10.83 7.47
CA GLY A 291 23.14 10.67 6.83
C GLY A 291 23.23 9.51 5.82
N GLY A 292 22.15 8.75 5.66
CA GLY A 292 22.05 7.66 4.67
C GLY A 292 23.13 6.61 4.83
N SER A 293 23.78 6.24 3.70
CA SER A 293 24.92 5.33 3.65
C SER A 293 26.29 6.04 3.65
N ARG A 294 26.30 7.37 3.68
CA ARG A 294 27.54 8.19 3.64
C ARG A 294 28.13 8.48 5.03
N VAL A 295 27.90 7.58 5.97
CA VAL A 295 28.33 7.67 7.37
C VAL A 295 29.11 6.41 7.77
N GLY A 296 29.81 6.44 8.90
CA GLY A 296 30.52 5.25 9.41
C GLY A 296 29.58 4.06 9.63
N LYS A 297 30.13 2.84 9.59
CA LYS A 297 29.36 1.56 9.64
C LYS A 297 28.34 1.50 10.78
N ALA A 298 28.70 1.89 12.00
CA ALA A 298 27.79 1.86 13.15
C ALA A 298 26.56 2.78 12.95
N ARG A 299 26.78 4.01 12.45
CA ARG A 299 25.71 4.96 12.16
C ARG A 299 24.83 4.47 11.00
N TRP A 300 25.42 3.84 10.00
CA TRP A 300 24.70 3.26 8.89
C TRP A 300 23.78 2.10 9.34
N VAL A 301 24.27 1.19 10.20
CA VAL A 301 23.45 0.12 10.80
C VAL A 301 22.30 0.74 11.60
N ARG A 302 22.58 1.71 12.49
CA ARG A 302 21.56 2.45 13.22
C ARG A 302 20.49 3.05 12.29
N ASN A 303 20.90 3.71 11.21
CA ASN A 303 19.98 4.33 10.26
C ASN A 303 19.04 3.29 9.61
N LEU A 304 19.56 2.12 9.26
CA LEU A 304 18.77 1.01 8.74
C LEU A 304 17.76 0.50 9.77
N VAL A 305 18.20 0.25 11.01
CA VAL A 305 17.33 -0.23 12.10
C VAL A 305 16.22 0.79 12.39
N ILE A 306 16.54 2.09 12.44
CA ILE A 306 15.54 3.15 12.65
C ILE A 306 14.52 3.15 11.52
N VAL A 307 14.95 3.18 10.26
CA VAL A 307 14.04 3.25 9.10
C VAL A 307 13.12 2.03 9.06
N TRP A 308 13.66 0.83 9.27
CA TRP A 308 12.86 -0.39 9.21
C TRP A 308 11.99 -0.58 10.44
N GLY A 309 12.45 -0.20 11.62
CA GLY A 309 11.63 -0.15 12.83
C GLY A 309 10.43 0.79 12.68
N LEU A 310 10.66 2.00 12.14
CA LEU A 310 9.60 2.96 11.83
C LEU A 310 8.67 2.46 10.71
N THR A 311 9.20 1.76 9.71
CA THR A 311 8.38 1.15 8.64
C THR A 311 7.46 0.07 9.23
N GLY A 312 7.97 -0.76 10.14
CA GLY A 312 7.15 -1.73 10.86
C GLY A 312 6.05 -1.07 11.68
N LEU A 313 6.38 -0.10 12.52
CA LEU A 313 5.42 0.67 13.30
C LEU A 313 4.38 1.37 12.43
N TRP A 314 4.78 1.89 11.27
CA TRP A 314 3.84 2.52 10.34
C TRP A 314 2.75 1.55 9.87
N HIS A 315 3.07 0.28 9.69
CA HIS A 315 2.09 -0.74 9.30
C HIS A 315 1.09 -1.02 10.42
N GLY A 316 1.50 -1.11 11.68
CA GLY A 316 0.56 -1.40 12.77
C GLY A 316 1.14 -1.17 14.16
N ALA A 317 0.23 -0.94 15.12
CA ALA A 317 0.55 -0.75 16.51
C ALA A 317 0.59 -2.11 17.26
N ALA A 318 1.51 -3.00 16.84
CA ALA A 318 1.71 -4.30 17.48
C ALA A 318 3.15 -4.79 17.29
N TRP A 319 3.60 -5.67 18.18
CA TRP A 319 4.99 -6.15 18.21
C TRP A 319 5.38 -7.00 16.98
N ASN A 320 4.44 -7.71 16.36
CA ASN A 320 4.68 -8.46 15.13
C ASN A 320 5.10 -7.53 13.98
N PHE A 321 4.54 -6.31 13.88
CA PHE A 321 4.94 -5.34 12.86
C PHE A 321 6.32 -4.75 13.13
N VAL A 322 6.65 -4.49 14.40
CA VAL A 322 8.02 -4.07 14.77
C VAL A 322 9.02 -5.17 14.43
N ALA A 323 8.70 -6.42 14.81
CA ALA A 323 9.53 -7.58 14.48
C ALA A 323 9.68 -7.78 12.98
N TRP A 324 8.61 -7.55 12.19
CA TRP A 324 8.64 -7.58 10.73
C TRP A 324 9.58 -6.53 10.15
N GLY A 325 9.54 -5.32 10.66
CA GLY A 325 10.49 -4.27 10.23
C GLY A 325 11.93 -4.65 10.57
N LEU A 326 12.20 -5.11 11.79
CA LEU A 326 13.53 -5.54 12.21
C LEU A 326 14.03 -6.78 11.46
N TYR A 327 13.13 -7.69 11.07
CA TYR A 327 13.42 -8.81 10.19
C TYR A 327 14.04 -8.32 8.86
N PHE A 328 13.41 -7.36 8.19
CA PHE A 328 13.98 -6.82 6.96
C PHE A 328 15.27 -6.01 7.19
N ALA A 329 15.39 -5.29 8.31
CA ALA A 329 16.65 -4.64 8.67
C ALA A 329 17.79 -5.67 8.77
N ALA A 330 17.56 -6.80 9.47
CA ALA A 330 18.54 -7.86 9.63
C ALA A 330 18.93 -8.50 8.29
N PHE A 331 17.95 -8.89 7.47
CA PHE A 331 18.21 -9.52 6.18
C PHE A 331 18.89 -8.58 5.18
N LEU A 332 18.56 -7.30 5.16
CA LEU A 332 19.25 -6.31 4.33
C LEU A 332 20.69 -6.05 4.80
N LEU A 333 20.93 -6.11 6.11
CA LEU A 333 22.30 -6.06 6.65
C LEU A 333 23.10 -7.29 6.25
N LEU A 334 22.53 -8.49 6.43
CA LEU A 334 23.14 -9.75 6.00
C LEU A 334 23.45 -9.75 4.49
N GLU A 335 22.51 -9.29 3.67
CA GLU A 335 22.69 -9.18 2.24
C GLU A 335 23.85 -8.24 1.88
N LYS A 336 23.91 -7.05 2.49
CA LYS A 336 24.94 -6.07 2.19
C LYS A 336 26.32 -6.46 2.71
N LEU A 337 26.39 -7.12 3.86
CA LEU A 337 27.67 -7.49 4.50
C LEU A 337 28.22 -8.80 3.96
N PHE A 338 27.38 -9.79 3.68
CA PHE A 338 27.81 -11.16 3.42
C PHE A 338 27.21 -11.77 2.13
N LEU A 339 25.89 -11.79 1.99
CA LEU A 339 25.20 -12.59 0.98
C LEU A 339 25.22 -11.99 -0.43
N GLY A 340 25.33 -10.67 -0.55
CA GLY A 340 25.13 -9.97 -1.83
C GLY A 340 26.07 -10.40 -2.95
N ARG A 341 27.30 -10.87 -2.62
CA ARG A 341 28.25 -11.39 -3.60
C ARG A 341 27.83 -12.78 -4.11
N TRP A 342 27.33 -13.63 -3.22
CA TRP A 342 26.89 -14.99 -3.53
C TRP A 342 25.59 -15.00 -4.34
N LEU A 343 24.63 -14.18 -3.96
CA LEU A 343 23.34 -14.03 -4.66
C LEU A 343 23.55 -13.57 -6.11
N LYS A 344 24.54 -12.73 -6.38
CA LYS A 344 24.89 -12.31 -7.75
C LYS A 344 25.54 -13.42 -8.57
N ARG A 345 26.28 -14.33 -7.93
CA ARG A 345 26.95 -15.45 -8.63
C ARG A 345 26.00 -16.56 -9.02
N VAL A 346 24.94 -16.79 -8.22
CA VAL A 346 23.95 -17.85 -8.43
C VAL A 346 22.55 -17.23 -8.46
N PRO A 347 22.09 -16.71 -9.61
CA PRO A 347 20.80 -15.98 -9.70
C PRO A 347 19.59 -16.79 -9.20
N VAL A 348 19.55 -18.10 -9.47
CA VAL A 348 18.46 -18.98 -9.01
C VAL A 348 18.37 -18.98 -7.48
N LEU A 349 19.52 -19.06 -6.80
CA LEU A 349 19.56 -18.98 -5.32
C LEU A 349 19.05 -17.61 -4.82
N GLY A 350 19.35 -16.54 -5.55
CA GLY A 350 18.82 -15.20 -5.26
C GLY A 350 17.30 -15.15 -5.29
N HIS A 351 16.67 -15.73 -6.32
CA HIS A 351 15.21 -15.78 -6.43
C HIS A 351 14.58 -16.63 -5.32
N VAL A 352 15.11 -17.82 -5.05
CA VAL A 352 14.63 -18.71 -3.98
C VAL A 352 14.75 -18.00 -2.61
N TYR A 353 15.89 -17.37 -2.34
CA TYR A 353 16.12 -16.60 -1.13
C TYR A 353 15.08 -15.49 -0.95
N VAL A 354 14.82 -14.68 -1.99
CA VAL A 354 13.84 -13.59 -1.93
C VAL A 354 12.44 -14.13 -1.70
N LEU A 355 12.03 -15.17 -2.42
CA LEU A 355 10.70 -15.76 -2.28
C LEU A 355 10.48 -16.33 -0.89
N LEU A 356 11.43 -17.07 -0.34
CA LEU A 356 11.33 -17.61 1.02
C LEU A 356 11.36 -16.50 2.07
N ALA A 357 12.27 -15.54 1.96
CA ALA A 357 12.33 -14.42 2.89
C ALA A 357 11.04 -13.59 2.86
N ALA A 358 10.46 -13.34 1.69
CA ALA A 358 9.16 -12.67 1.56
C ALA A 358 8.04 -13.51 2.17
N LEU A 359 7.97 -14.81 1.88
CA LEU A 359 6.94 -15.71 2.41
C LEU A 359 6.95 -15.74 3.95
N PHE A 360 8.11 -15.96 4.58
CA PHE A 360 8.22 -15.94 6.03
C PHE A 360 7.92 -14.56 6.63
N SER A 361 8.29 -13.48 5.94
CA SER A 361 7.94 -12.13 6.37
C SER A 361 6.43 -11.90 6.40
N PHE A 362 5.69 -12.41 5.41
CA PHE A 362 4.24 -12.27 5.36
C PHE A 362 3.55 -13.15 6.39
N VAL A 363 4.09 -14.32 6.74
CA VAL A 363 3.63 -15.10 7.90
C VAL A 363 3.77 -14.32 9.20
N LEU A 364 4.90 -13.64 9.39
CA LEU A 364 5.10 -12.76 10.55
C LEU A 364 4.15 -11.56 10.56
N PHE A 365 3.85 -11.02 9.38
CA PHE A 365 2.96 -9.87 9.21
C PHE A 365 1.49 -10.20 9.55
N ASP A 366 0.99 -11.39 9.14
CA ASP A 366 -0.40 -11.83 9.41
C ASP A 366 -0.63 -12.29 10.85
N ALA A 367 0.42 -12.72 11.53
CA ALA A 367 0.29 -13.34 12.84
C ALA A 367 -0.19 -12.37 13.91
N ALA A 368 -1.03 -12.84 14.82
CA ALA A 368 -1.50 -12.06 15.96
C ALA A 368 -0.39 -11.70 16.97
N SER A 369 0.71 -12.46 16.96
CA SER A 369 1.87 -12.23 17.83
C SER A 369 3.13 -12.89 17.26
N VAL A 370 4.30 -12.47 17.76
CA VAL A 370 5.58 -13.08 17.36
C VAL A 370 5.64 -14.58 17.69
N PRO A 371 5.23 -15.06 18.87
CA PRO A 371 5.17 -16.50 19.16
C PRO A 371 4.26 -17.27 18.19
N ALA A 372 3.10 -16.72 17.83
CA ALA A 372 2.19 -17.34 16.85
C ALA A 372 2.86 -17.44 15.47
N ALA A 373 3.60 -16.41 15.04
CA ALA A 373 4.36 -16.43 13.80
C ALA A 373 5.44 -17.52 13.80
N LEU A 374 6.18 -17.65 14.90
CA LEU A 374 7.20 -18.69 15.06
C LEU A 374 6.59 -20.10 15.04
N GLY A 375 5.41 -20.28 15.67
CA GLY A 375 4.67 -21.54 15.59
C GLY A 375 4.28 -21.90 14.15
N THR A 376 3.74 -20.94 13.38
CA THR A 376 3.40 -21.14 11.96
C THR A 376 4.65 -21.40 11.12
N ALA A 377 5.74 -20.68 11.36
CA ALA A 377 7.02 -20.92 10.68
C ALA A 377 7.59 -22.32 11.00
N GLY A 378 7.47 -22.77 12.26
CA GLY A 378 7.78 -24.14 12.66
C GLY A 378 6.95 -25.18 11.91
N GLY A 379 5.65 -24.91 11.74
CA GLY A 379 4.74 -25.75 10.95
C GLY A 379 5.16 -25.86 9.47
N LEU A 380 5.63 -24.77 8.85
CA LEU A 380 6.21 -24.80 7.50
C LEU A 380 7.43 -25.73 7.40
N LEU A 381 8.22 -25.82 8.45
CA LEU A 381 9.43 -26.66 8.53
C LEU A 381 9.13 -28.10 8.99
N GLY A 382 7.86 -28.45 9.22
CA GLY A 382 7.45 -29.76 9.72
C GLY A 382 7.75 -29.96 11.22
N LEU A 383 8.06 -28.89 11.95
CA LEU A 383 8.26 -28.94 13.39
C LEU A 383 6.91 -29.00 14.13
N GLY A 384 6.88 -29.58 15.33
CA GLY A 384 5.67 -29.66 16.15
C GLY A 384 4.75 -30.85 15.85
N GLY A 385 5.25 -31.87 15.12
CA GLY A 385 4.52 -33.14 14.91
C GLY A 385 3.32 -33.03 13.96
N LEU A 386 3.25 -32.00 13.12
CA LEU A 386 2.18 -31.87 12.12
C LEU A 386 2.30 -32.97 11.06
N PRO A 387 1.19 -33.61 10.65
CA PRO A 387 1.20 -34.52 9.50
C PRO A 387 1.60 -33.77 8.25
N LEU A 388 2.32 -34.45 7.34
CA LEU A 388 2.79 -33.81 6.10
C LEU A 388 1.61 -33.34 5.24
N TRP A 389 0.56 -34.15 5.15
CA TRP A 389 -0.66 -33.86 4.40
C TRP A 389 -1.81 -34.73 4.88
N ASP A 390 -3.02 -34.37 4.52
CA ASP A 390 -4.25 -35.12 4.69
C ASP A 390 -5.15 -34.96 3.45
N SER A 391 -6.28 -35.64 3.42
CA SER A 391 -7.26 -35.56 2.31
C SER A 391 -7.83 -34.13 2.14
N GLY A 392 -8.02 -33.39 3.24
CA GLY A 392 -8.46 -32.01 3.22
C GLY A 392 -7.45 -31.07 2.58
N ALA A 393 -6.16 -31.15 2.98
CA ALA A 393 -5.10 -30.36 2.37
C ALA A 393 -4.94 -30.65 0.86
N LEU A 394 -5.04 -31.90 0.44
CA LEU A 394 -5.01 -32.28 -0.98
C LEU A 394 -6.23 -31.75 -1.75
N TYR A 395 -7.41 -31.79 -1.14
CA TYR A 395 -8.61 -31.15 -1.71
C TYR A 395 -8.40 -29.66 -1.95
N TYR A 396 -7.90 -28.92 -0.96
CA TYR A 396 -7.64 -27.49 -1.11
C TYR A 396 -6.51 -27.21 -2.12
N LEU A 397 -5.43 -28.00 -2.15
CA LEU A 397 -4.42 -27.88 -3.17
C LEU A 397 -5.02 -28.00 -4.58
N ARG A 398 -5.83 -29.04 -4.82
CA ARG A 398 -6.48 -29.25 -6.12
C ARG A 398 -7.45 -28.12 -6.48
N SER A 399 -8.25 -27.67 -5.53
CA SER A 399 -9.27 -26.65 -5.75
C SER A 399 -8.68 -25.28 -6.04
N TYR A 400 -7.60 -24.89 -5.34
CA TYR A 400 -6.95 -23.59 -5.49
C TYR A 400 -5.73 -23.59 -6.42
N ALA A 401 -5.29 -24.74 -6.94
CA ALA A 401 -4.15 -24.81 -7.86
C ALA A 401 -4.29 -23.89 -9.08
N PRO A 402 -5.47 -23.77 -9.74
CA PRO A 402 -5.59 -22.88 -10.89
C PRO A 402 -5.37 -21.41 -10.52
N VAL A 403 -5.97 -20.93 -9.42
CA VAL A 403 -5.79 -19.53 -9.00
C VAL A 403 -4.38 -19.25 -8.49
N LEU A 404 -3.75 -20.20 -7.79
CA LEU A 404 -2.35 -20.10 -7.35
C LEU A 404 -1.41 -20.01 -8.56
N ALA A 405 -1.62 -20.84 -9.58
CA ALA A 405 -0.85 -20.81 -10.82
C ALA A 405 -1.03 -19.49 -11.58
N LEU A 406 -2.29 -19.02 -11.74
CA LEU A 406 -2.58 -17.75 -12.38
C LEU A 406 -1.95 -16.58 -11.61
N ALA A 407 -2.01 -16.61 -10.28
CA ALA A 407 -1.40 -15.60 -9.43
C ALA A 407 0.13 -15.64 -9.50
N ALA A 408 0.75 -16.82 -9.49
CA ALA A 408 2.19 -16.96 -9.64
C ALA A 408 2.66 -16.38 -10.99
N VAL A 409 2.02 -16.73 -12.10
CA VAL A 409 2.32 -16.18 -13.44
C VAL A 409 2.02 -14.68 -13.50
N GLY A 410 0.86 -14.24 -12.99
CA GLY A 410 0.45 -12.84 -12.96
C GLY A 410 1.35 -11.94 -12.11
N SER A 411 2.09 -12.50 -11.15
CA SER A 411 3.07 -11.78 -10.33
C SER A 411 4.41 -11.54 -11.06
N THR A 412 4.56 -12.06 -12.28
CA THR A 412 5.74 -11.92 -13.15
C THR A 412 5.48 -10.95 -14.32
N PRO A 413 6.53 -10.47 -15.02
CA PRO A 413 6.36 -9.65 -16.21
C PRO A 413 5.90 -10.45 -17.46
N LEU A 414 5.79 -11.78 -17.38
CA LEU A 414 5.49 -12.66 -18.52
C LEU A 414 4.19 -12.28 -19.25
N PRO A 415 3.04 -12.09 -18.57
CA PRO A 415 1.80 -11.72 -19.26
C PRO A 415 1.93 -10.42 -20.04
N ALA A 416 2.53 -9.40 -19.41
CA ALA A 416 2.73 -8.10 -20.05
C ALA A 416 3.74 -8.17 -21.22
N ALA A 417 4.77 -8.99 -21.11
CA ALA A 417 5.73 -9.23 -22.18
C ALA A 417 5.09 -9.96 -23.37
N LEU A 418 4.27 -10.96 -23.09
CA LEU A 418 3.52 -11.69 -24.11
C LEU A 418 2.54 -10.76 -24.86
N CYS A 419 1.73 -9.99 -24.13
CA CYS A 419 0.82 -9.03 -24.75
C CYS A 419 1.57 -8.03 -25.62
N ARG A 420 2.70 -7.48 -25.17
CA ARG A 420 3.52 -6.57 -26.00
C ARG A 420 4.07 -7.25 -27.25
N ARG A 421 4.50 -8.52 -27.15
CA ARG A 421 5.00 -9.27 -28.29
C ARG A 421 3.89 -9.53 -29.34
N ILE A 422 2.68 -9.87 -28.88
CA ILE A 422 1.51 -10.04 -29.75
C ILE A 422 1.12 -8.71 -30.39
N ALA A 423 1.09 -7.62 -29.61
CA ALA A 423 0.75 -6.29 -30.11
C ALA A 423 1.73 -5.75 -31.16
N ALA A 424 3.02 -6.11 -31.06
CA ALA A 424 4.03 -5.75 -32.05
C ALA A 424 3.93 -6.57 -33.35
N GLY A 425 3.16 -7.65 -33.38
CA GLY A 425 2.99 -8.53 -34.54
C GLY A 425 1.71 -8.23 -35.34
N ARG A 426 1.45 -9.10 -36.34
CA ARG A 426 0.23 -9.00 -37.19
C ARG A 426 -1.07 -9.12 -36.40
N ALA A 427 -1.06 -9.80 -35.26
CA ALA A 427 -2.20 -9.97 -34.36
C ALA A 427 -2.48 -8.73 -33.48
N GLY A 428 -1.63 -7.69 -33.52
CA GLY A 428 -1.81 -6.48 -32.72
C GLY A 428 -3.16 -5.79 -32.97
N ARG A 429 -3.56 -5.65 -34.26
CA ARG A 429 -4.86 -5.08 -34.63
C ARG A 429 -6.05 -5.88 -34.08
N VAL A 430 -5.93 -7.21 -34.03
CA VAL A 430 -6.98 -8.07 -33.45
C VAL A 430 -7.01 -7.90 -31.93
N LEU A 431 -5.85 -7.80 -31.28
CA LEU A 431 -5.75 -7.55 -29.85
C LEU A 431 -6.39 -6.20 -29.49
N ASP A 432 -6.06 -5.14 -30.22
CA ASP A 432 -6.62 -3.79 -30.01
C ASP A 432 -8.14 -3.76 -30.21
N ALA A 433 -8.66 -4.52 -31.19
CA ALA A 433 -10.09 -4.61 -31.45
C ALA A 433 -10.85 -5.41 -30.38
N LEU A 434 -10.23 -6.46 -29.82
CA LEU A 434 -10.84 -7.32 -28.81
C LEU A 434 -10.68 -6.77 -27.39
N GLU A 435 -9.70 -5.90 -27.13
CA GLU A 435 -9.40 -5.38 -25.79
C GLU A 435 -10.62 -4.72 -25.10
N PRO A 436 -11.41 -3.84 -25.74
CA PRO A 436 -12.58 -3.25 -25.09
C PRO A 436 -13.60 -4.29 -24.65
N ALA A 437 -13.87 -5.29 -25.49
CA ALA A 437 -14.79 -6.38 -25.17
C ALA A 437 -14.26 -7.24 -24.00
N ALA A 438 -12.97 -7.54 -24.00
CA ALA A 438 -12.32 -8.28 -22.91
C ALA A 438 -12.37 -7.49 -21.58
N LEU A 439 -12.17 -6.18 -21.60
CA LEU A 439 -12.28 -5.34 -20.40
C LEU A 439 -13.71 -5.26 -19.88
N LEU A 440 -14.71 -5.17 -20.75
CA LEU A 440 -16.13 -5.20 -20.38
C LEU A 440 -16.50 -6.57 -19.79
N ALA A 441 -16.06 -7.66 -20.39
CA ALA A 441 -16.26 -9.01 -19.86
C ALA A 441 -15.59 -9.16 -18.48
N LEU A 442 -14.36 -8.68 -18.31
CA LEU A 442 -13.67 -8.68 -17.03
C LEU A 442 -14.43 -7.89 -15.97
N LEU A 443 -14.94 -6.69 -16.32
CA LEU A 443 -15.76 -5.88 -15.42
C LEU A 443 -17.06 -6.61 -15.03
N ALA A 444 -17.74 -7.24 -15.99
CA ALA A 444 -18.96 -8.02 -15.73
C ALA A 444 -18.69 -9.21 -14.79
N VAL A 445 -17.60 -9.97 -15.01
CA VAL A 445 -17.20 -11.06 -14.13
C VAL A 445 -16.86 -10.55 -12.73
N CYS A 446 -16.07 -9.48 -12.61
CA CYS A 446 -15.79 -8.87 -11.31
C CYS A 446 -17.08 -8.43 -10.60
N THR A 447 -18.03 -7.84 -11.33
CA THR A 447 -19.34 -7.44 -10.78
C THR A 447 -20.12 -8.65 -10.29
N ALA A 448 -20.16 -9.74 -11.04
CA ALA A 448 -20.84 -10.99 -10.63
C ALA A 448 -20.25 -11.54 -9.32
N PHE A 449 -18.92 -11.55 -9.19
CA PHE A 449 -18.26 -11.95 -7.93
C PHE A 449 -18.60 -11.02 -6.76
N LEU A 450 -18.69 -9.71 -6.99
CA LEU A 450 -19.05 -8.74 -5.94
C LEU A 450 -20.53 -8.87 -5.53
N VAL A 451 -21.42 -9.21 -6.46
CA VAL A 451 -22.86 -9.45 -6.20
C VAL A 451 -23.08 -10.75 -5.45
N SER A 452 -22.30 -11.79 -5.75
CA SER A 452 -22.41 -13.09 -5.07
C SER A 452 -22.05 -13.07 -3.58
N GLY A 453 -21.61 -11.92 -3.05
CA GLY A 453 -21.28 -11.76 -1.63
C GLY A 453 -19.96 -12.43 -1.23
N SER A 454 -19.08 -12.71 -2.21
CA SER A 454 -17.72 -13.21 -1.91
C SER A 454 -17.00 -12.26 -0.94
N ALA A 455 -16.18 -12.81 -0.06
CA ALA A 455 -15.37 -12.03 0.88
C ALA A 455 -14.59 -10.95 0.13
N ASN A 456 -14.72 -9.69 0.55
CA ASN A 456 -14.02 -8.56 -0.05
C ASN A 456 -13.20 -7.81 1.01
N PRO A 457 -12.25 -8.52 1.67
CA PRO A 457 -11.41 -7.92 2.68
C PRO A 457 -10.51 -6.87 2.03
N PHE A 458 -10.19 -5.84 2.80
CA PHE A 458 -9.16 -4.89 2.41
C PHE A 458 -8.12 -4.78 3.51
N LEU A 459 -6.90 -5.19 3.19
CA LEU A 459 -5.83 -5.38 4.17
C LEU A 459 -5.57 -4.11 5.00
N TYR A 460 -5.57 -2.94 4.35
CA TYR A 460 -5.27 -1.66 5.02
C TYR A 460 -6.31 -1.18 6.04
N PHE A 461 -7.47 -1.81 6.14
CA PHE A 461 -8.43 -1.52 7.22
C PHE A 461 -8.13 -2.28 8.52
N ARG A 462 -7.14 -3.15 8.50
CA ARG A 462 -6.71 -3.91 9.68
C ARG A 462 -5.56 -3.25 10.46
N PHE A 463 -4.94 -2.19 9.89
CA PHE A 463 -3.71 -1.61 10.42
C PHE A 463 -3.83 -0.14 10.82
#